data_4fa15eb01dd1361e6d12511890874622
#
_entry.id   4fa15eb01dd1361e6d12511890874622
#
_cell.length_a   1.000
_cell.length_b   1.000
_cell.length_c   1.000
_cell.angle_alpha   90.00
_cell.angle_beta   90.00
_cell.angle_gamma   90.00
#
_symmetry.space_group_name_H-M   'P 1'
#
loop_
_entity.id
_entity.type
_entity.pdbx_description
1 polymer ?
#
loop_
_entity_poly.entity_id
_entity_poly.type
_entity_poly.pdbx_seq_one_letter_code
_entity_poly.pdbx_strand_id
1 'polypeptide(L)'
;LVAKKTHHKTQGNYPATERILQVMETGLAQGCSSGYAEEARAFGELAMTPQSQALRSIFFASTDLKKDRGADAEPVALRSVGILGGGLMGGGIAYVTACKGGLPVRIKDIQPRGINHALKYSWDLLDKQVRRRYLRASERDRQIGLISGSLDYQGFAHRDVVIEAVFEDLALKQKMVSEVEQHCRPETIFASNTSSLPIGEIAAQASRPQRVIGLHFFSPVDKMPLVEVIPHIGTDRQTIATAVKLAKLQGKTPIVVADKAGFYVNRILAPYINEAMRLLMEGEPVEHIDNALVKFGFPVGPIQLLDEVGIDTGTKIIPVLEAAWGERFSPPANIISSILNDDRKGRKNNRGFYLYAAKGRKSKKRPDPAIYSLLGISSPQARLSEQQVAERCVMMMLNEAARCFDERVVRSARDGDIGAVFGIGFPPFLGGPFRYMDTLGAGEVAAILQRLAAQYGPRFTRCDTLLHMAEQGATFWPAEERRT
;
A
#
# COMPACT_ATOMS: atom_id res chain seq x y z
N LEU A 1 9.58 6.00 32.29
CA LEU A 1 9.49 4.78 31.47
C LEU A 1 8.49 4.94 30.33
N VAL A 2 7.27 5.46 30.59
CA VAL A 2 6.22 5.67 29.59
C VAL A 2 6.68 6.64 28.50
N ALA A 3 7.22 7.83 28.88
CA ALA A 3 7.72 8.82 27.93
C ALA A 3 8.77 8.25 26.97
N LYS A 4 9.78 7.50 27.46
CA LYS A 4 10.78 6.83 26.60
C LYS A 4 10.17 5.83 25.63
N LYS A 5 9.18 5.03 26.08
CA LYS A 5 8.49 4.07 25.20
C LYS A 5 7.63 4.77 24.15
N THR A 6 6.97 5.86 24.54
CA THR A 6 6.14 6.67 23.64
C THR A 6 7.02 7.32 22.57
N HIS A 7 8.07 8.03 22.98
CA HIS A 7 9.02 8.64 22.05
C HIS A 7 9.65 7.62 21.09
N HIS A 8 10.07 6.46 21.58
CA HIS A 8 10.59 5.39 20.72
C HIS A 8 9.58 4.89 19.67
N LYS A 9 8.28 4.84 20.01
CA LYS A 9 7.24 4.43 19.05
C LYS A 9 6.87 5.51 18.05
N THR A 10 6.88 6.77 18.47
CA THR A 10 6.47 7.90 17.64
C THR A 10 7.63 8.57 16.92
N GLN A 11 8.88 8.24 17.29
CA GLN A 11 10.10 8.90 16.83
C GLN A 11 10.06 10.42 17.00
N GLY A 12 9.25 10.94 17.95
CA GLY A 12 9.02 12.37 18.16
C GLY A 12 8.08 13.04 17.15
N ASN A 13 7.56 12.31 16.18
CA ASN A 13 6.74 12.84 15.08
C ASN A 13 5.30 13.20 15.48
N TYR A 14 4.84 12.81 16.67
CA TYR A 14 3.47 13.04 17.15
C TYR A 14 3.48 13.84 18.45
N PRO A 15 3.52 15.18 18.40
CA PRO A 15 3.65 16.06 19.58
C PRO A 15 2.51 15.86 20.60
N ALA A 16 1.32 15.45 20.14
CA ALA A 16 0.19 15.20 21.03
C ALA A 16 0.49 14.16 22.13
N THR A 17 1.29 13.13 21.82
CA THR A 17 1.62 12.07 22.79
C THR A 17 2.46 12.59 23.96
N GLU A 18 3.35 13.55 23.72
CA GLU A 18 4.17 14.18 24.76
C GLU A 18 3.34 15.17 25.59
N ARG A 19 2.45 15.93 24.93
CA ARG A 19 1.53 16.85 25.62
C ARG A 19 0.54 16.12 26.52
N ILE A 20 0.01 14.96 26.11
CA ILE A 20 -0.85 14.12 26.98
C ILE A 20 -0.10 13.74 28.26
N LEU A 21 1.16 13.30 28.17
CA LEU A 21 1.95 12.96 29.35
C LEU A 21 2.19 14.16 30.26
N GLN A 22 2.48 15.34 29.70
CA GLN A 22 2.64 16.57 30.45
C GLN A 22 1.36 16.99 31.20
N VAL A 23 0.20 16.93 30.53
CA VAL A 23 -1.11 17.22 31.13
C VAL A 23 -1.39 16.29 32.29
N MET A 24 -1.14 14.98 32.12
CA MET A 24 -1.31 13.99 33.18
C MET A 24 -0.38 14.27 34.37
N GLU A 25 0.87 14.61 34.13
CA GLU A 25 1.87 14.95 35.16
C GLU A 25 1.44 16.20 35.95
N THR A 26 0.98 17.26 35.26
CA THR A 26 0.45 18.48 35.88
C THR A 26 -0.76 18.18 36.73
N GLY A 27 -1.72 17.40 36.22
CA GLY A 27 -2.92 17.04 36.98
C GLY A 27 -2.64 16.21 38.23
N LEU A 28 -1.67 15.29 38.18
CA LEU A 28 -1.25 14.49 39.33
C LEU A 28 -0.48 15.31 40.38
N ALA A 29 0.35 16.26 39.93
CA ALA A 29 1.20 17.05 40.82
C ALA A 29 0.47 18.25 41.44
N GLN A 30 -0.45 18.90 40.71
CA GLN A 30 -1.06 20.18 41.07
C GLN A 30 -2.59 20.12 41.21
N GLY A 31 -3.18 18.94 41.01
CA GLY A 31 -4.62 18.71 41.07
C GLY A 31 -5.36 18.88 39.74
N CYS A 32 -6.60 18.39 39.71
CA CYS A 32 -7.40 18.29 38.46
C CYS A 32 -7.66 19.65 37.80
N SER A 33 -7.87 20.71 38.56
CA SER A 33 -8.11 22.07 38.02
C SER A 33 -6.94 22.56 37.18
N SER A 34 -5.69 22.40 37.67
CA SER A 34 -4.48 22.73 36.96
C SER A 34 -4.27 21.83 35.73
N GLY A 35 -4.62 20.53 35.88
CA GLY A 35 -4.59 19.56 34.77
C GLY A 35 -5.51 19.96 33.61
N TYR A 36 -6.77 20.36 33.92
CA TYR A 36 -7.72 20.79 32.89
C TYR A 36 -7.32 22.12 32.22
N ALA A 37 -6.74 23.05 32.97
CA ALA A 37 -6.23 24.29 32.40
C ALA A 37 -5.08 24.01 31.42
N GLU A 38 -4.16 23.11 31.79
CA GLU A 38 -3.05 22.68 30.93
C GLU A 38 -3.55 21.91 29.71
N GLU A 39 -4.58 21.04 29.85
CA GLU A 39 -5.20 20.33 28.73
C GLU A 39 -5.77 21.30 27.70
N ALA A 40 -6.55 22.30 28.15
CA ALA A 40 -7.15 23.28 27.25
C ALA A 40 -6.08 24.07 26.48
N ARG A 41 -5.00 24.48 27.16
CA ARG A 41 -3.86 25.18 26.54
C ARG A 41 -3.16 24.29 25.52
N ALA A 42 -2.78 23.06 25.92
CA ALA A 42 -2.09 22.11 25.06
C ALA A 42 -2.93 21.71 23.84
N PHE A 43 -4.24 21.56 24.00
CA PHE A 43 -5.16 21.27 22.89
C PHE A 43 -5.17 22.42 21.88
N GLY A 44 -5.27 23.67 22.35
CA GLY A 44 -5.24 24.84 21.47
C GLY A 44 -3.94 24.94 20.67
N GLU A 45 -2.79 24.73 21.33
CA GLU A 45 -1.49 24.71 20.66
C GLU A 45 -1.39 23.58 19.61
N LEU A 46 -1.78 22.36 19.99
CA LEU A 46 -1.74 21.19 19.12
C LEU A 46 -2.66 21.32 17.89
N ALA A 47 -3.85 21.93 18.07
CA ALA A 47 -4.81 22.13 16.98
C ALA A 47 -4.22 22.95 15.82
N MET A 48 -3.28 23.85 16.12
CA MET A 48 -2.63 24.73 15.14
C MET A 48 -1.38 24.13 14.50
N THR A 49 -0.94 22.93 14.93
CA THR A 49 0.27 22.30 14.37
C THR A 49 0.04 21.74 12.95
N PRO A 50 1.10 21.70 12.10
CA PRO A 50 1.04 21.05 10.80
C PRO A 50 0.62 19.57 10.89
N GLN A 51 1.07 18.86 11.96
CA GLN A 51 0.70 17.48 12.20
C GLN A 51 -0.82 17.32 12.43
N SER A 52 -1.43 18.24 13.19
CA SER A 52 -2.88 18.25 13.40
C SER A 52 -3.63 18.49 12.09
N GLN A 53 -3.18 19.44 11.28
CA GLN A 53 -3.79 19.71 9.98
C GLN A 53 -3.69 18.49 9.05
N ALA A 54 -2.52 17.87 8.98
CA ALA A 54 -2.28 16.67 8.19
C ALA A 54 -3.19 15.49 8.62
N LEU A 55 -3.27 15.22 9.92
CA LEU A 55 -4.10 14.13 10.45
C LEU A 55 -5.60 14.40 10.25
N ARG A 56 -6.05 15.65 10.37
CA ARG A 56 -7.43 16.04 10.06
C ARG A 56 -7.74 15.85 8.58
N SER A 57 -6.83 16.23 7.67
CA SER A 57 -7.05 16.00 6.23
C SER A 57 -7.22 14.52 5.90
N ILE A 58 -6.44 13.61 6.51
CA ILE A 58 -6.62 12.17 6.36
C ILE A 58 -7.98 11.70 6.91
N PHE A 59 -8.41 12.23 8.05
CA PHE A 59 -9.72 11.91 8.63
C PHE A 59 -10.87 12.32 7.71
N PHE A 60 -10.87 13.55 7.21
CA PHE A 60 -11.91 14.05 6.29
C PHE A 60 -11.86 13.30 4.95
N ALA A 61 -10.69 13.16 4.35
CA ALA A 61 -10.50 12.40 3.12
C ALA A 61 -11.04 10.96 3.22
N SER A 62 -10.74 10.27 4.33
CA SER A 62 -11.25 8.93 4.59
C SER A 62 -12.79 8.91 4.77
N THR A 63 -13.36 9.96 5.35
CA THR A 63 -14.80 10.09 5.55
C THR A 63 -15.52 10.35 4.22
N ASP A 64 -14.95 11.17 3.35
CA ASP A 64 -15.51 11.46 2.03
C ASP A 64 -15.43 10.23 1.12
N LEU A 65 -14.32 9.48 1.16
CA LEU A 65 -14.21 8.22 0.43
C LEU A 65 -15.25 7.18 0.85
N LYS A 66 -15.74 7.21 2.09
CA LYS A 66 -16.87 6.34 2.48
C LYS A 66 -18.16 6.66 1.73
N LYS A 67 -18.36 7.92 1.29
CA LYS A 67 -19.52 8.35 0.51
C LYS A 67 -19.30 8.23 -1.00
N ASP A 68 -18.05 8.29 -1.47
CA ASP A 68 -17.68 8.22 -2.88
C ASP A 68 -18.05 6.85 -3.46
N ARG A 69 -18.82 6.81 -4.54
CA ARG A 69 -19.22 5.57 -5.24
C ARG A 69 -18.24 5.16 -6.33
N GLY A 70 -17.21 5.95 -6.58
CA GLY A 70 -16.23 5.72 -7.65
C GLY A 70 -16.72 6.13 -9.04
N ALA A 71 -17.99 6.01 -9.31
CA ALA A 71 -18.65 6.46 -10.53
C ALA A 71 -20.09 6.89 -10.23
N ASP A 72 -20.66 7.72 -11.13
CA ASP A 72 -22.06 8.13 -11.07
C ASP A 72 -22.96 7.02 -11.63
N ALA A 73 -23.17 5.99 -10.81
CA ALA A 73 -24.05 4.86 -11.09
C ALA A 73 -24.46 4.15 -9.79
N GLU A 74 -25.62 3.49 -9.81
CA GLU A 74 -26.05 2.63 -8.71
C GLU A 74 -25.33 1.27 -8.78
N PRO A 75 -24.67 0.86 -7.69
CA PRO A 75 -24.01 -0.45 -7.64
C PRO A 75 -25.04 -1.59 -7.57
N VAL A 76 -24.76 -2.71 -8.21
CA VAL A 76 -25.62 -3.91 -8.08
C VAL A 76 -25.64 -4.46 -6.65
N ALA A 77 -26.70 -5.21 -6.35
CA ALA A 77 -26.78 -5.94 -5.10
C ALA A 77 -25.73 -7.08 -5.08
N LEU A 78 -24.92 -7.13 -4.03
CA LEU A 78 -23.91 -8.16 -3.83
C LEU A 78 -24.43 -9.22 -2.87
N ARG A 79 -24.48 -10.48 -3.30
CA ARG A 79 -24.96 -11.63 -2.55
C ARG A 79 -23.87 -12.68 -2.32
N SER A 80 -22.92 -12.80 -3.26
CA SER A 80 -21.87 -13.80 -3.18
C SER A 80 -20.69 -13.48 -4.10
N VAL A 81 -19.51 -13.96 -3.73
CA VAL A 81 -18.24 -13.71 -4.44
C VAL A 81 -17.56 -15.03 -4.78
N GLY A 82 -17.02 -15.14 -6.00
CA GLY A 82 -16.09 -16.19 -6.40
C GLY A 82 -14.65 -15.71 -6.26
N ILE A 83 -13.73 -16.62 -5.94
CA ILE A 83 -12.29 -16.32 -5.91
C ILE A 83 -11.54 -17.39 -6.68
N LEU A 84 -10.70 -16.97 -7.61
CA LEU A 84 -9.80 -17.86 -8.35
C LEU A 84 -8.41 -17.78 -7.74
N GLY A 85 -7.94 -18.91 -7.19
CA GLY A 85 -6.68 -19.03 -6.46
C GLY A 85 -6.87 -18.95 -4.94
N GLY A 86 -6.42 -19.98 -4.22
CA GLY A 86 -6.47 -20.11 -2.75
C GLY A 86 -5.14 -19.77 -2.07
N GLY A 87 -4.21 -19.10 -2.77
CA GLY A 87 -2.93 -18.66 -2.24
C GLY A 87 -3.06 -17.56 -1.17
N LEU A 88 -1.93 -16.91 -0.86
CA LEU A 88 -1.86 -15.87 0.18
C LEU A 88 -2.89 -14.74 -0.06
N MET A 89 -2.93 -14.20 -1.28
CA MET A 89 -3.84 -13.11 -1.61
C MET A 89 -5.29 -13.58 -1.66
N GLY A 90 -5.59 -14.68 -2.38
CA GLY A 90 -6.95 -15.20 -2.46
C GLY A 90 -7.52 -15.65 -1.11
N GLY A 91 -6.71 -16.26 -0.25
CA GLY A 91 -7.10 -16.57 1.13
C GLY A 91 -7.42 -15.35 1.96
N GLY A 92 -6.60 -14.29 1.84
CA GLY A 92 -6.83 -13.02 2.51
C GLY A 92 -8.08 -12.30 2.00
N ILE A 93 -8.32 -12.31 0.67
CA ILE A 93 -9.52 -11.73 0.04
C ILE A 93 -10.76 -12.51 0.49
N ALA A 94 -10.69 -13.86 0.53
CA ALA A 94 -11.79 -14.70 1.04
C ALA A 94 -12.14 -14.33 2.48
N TYR A 95 -11.14 -14.18 3.35
CA TYR A 95 -11.32 -13.79 4.74
C TYR A 95 -12.06 -12.46 4.85
N VAL A 96 -11.59 -11.40 4.21
CA VAL A 96 -12.24 -10.09 4.35
C VAL A 96 -13.63 -10.06 3.72
N THR A 97 -13.85 -10.80 2.63
CA THR A 97 -15.16 -10.92 1.99
C THR A 97 -16.18 -11.63 2.89
N ALA A 98 -15.81 -12.75 3.47
CA ALA A 98 -16.69 -13.51 4.36
C ALA A 98 -16.83 -12.88 5.73
N CYS A 99 -15.71 -12.52 6.37
CA CYS A 99 -15.72 -12.13 7.79
C CYS A 99 -16.00 -10.64 8.03
N LYS A 100 -15.68 -9.77 7.07
CA LYS A 100 -16.02 -8.33 7.13
C LYS A 100 -17.24 -8.00 6.31
N GLY A 101 -17.31 -8.51 5.08
CA GLY A 101 -18.41 -8.26 4.15
C GLY A 101 -19.67 -9.10 4.43
N GLY A 102 -19.57 -10.17 5.19
CA GLY A 102 -20.69 -11.10 5.46
C GLY A 102 -21.19 -11.85 4.22
N LEU A 103 -20.39 -11.91 3.17
CA LEU A 103 -20.77 -12.49 1.89
C LEU A 103 -20.26 -13.93 1.77
N PRO A 104 -21.10 -14.89 1.31
CA PRO A 104 -20.66 -16.23 0.93
C PRO A 104 -19.56 -16.17 -0.14
N VAL A 105 -18.51 -16.98 0.07
CA VAL A 105 -17.35 -17.05 -0.81
C VAL A 105 -17.18 -18.46 -1.35
N ARG A 106 -16.97 -18.58 -2.65
CA ARG A 106 -16.57 -19.83 -3.30
C ARG A 106 -15.17 -19.68 -3.87
N ILE A 107 -14.22 -20.50 -3.39
CA ILE A 107 -12.83 -20.51 -3.87
C ILE A 107 -12.67 -21.63 -4.90
N LYS A 108 -12.10 -21.32 -6.07
CA LYS A 108 -11.59 -22.31 -7.01
C LYS A 108 -10.06 -22.29 -6.97
N ASP A 109 -9.47 -23.47 -6.83
CA ASP A 109 -8.03 -23.66 -7.01
C ASP A 109 -7.79 -24.93 -7.81
N ILE A 110 -6.66 -25.01 -8.50
CA ILE A 110 -6.28 -26.22 -9.26
C ILE A 110 -5.82 -27.36 -8.35
N GLN A 111 -5.54 -27.05 -7.08
CA GLN A 111 -5.06 -28.02 -6.09
C GLN A 111 -5.84 -27.89 -4.77
N PRO A 112 -6.19 -29.02 -4.12
CA PRO A 112 -6.83 -29.00 -2.79
C PRO A 112 -6.02 -28.21 -1.74
N ARG A 113 -4.70 -28.22 -1.87
CA ARG A 113 -3.80 -27.50 -0.98
C ARG A 113 -4.05 -25.98 -0.97
N GLY A 114 -4.39 -25.36 -2.12
CA GLY A 114 -4.72 -23.94 -2.17
C GLY A 114 -6.00 -23.63 -1.39
N ILE A 115 -7.05 -24.43 -1.57
CA ILE A 115 -8.31 -24.30 -0.83
C ILE A 115 -8.07 -24.45 0.67
N ASN A 116 -7.33 -25.50 1.07
CA ASN A 116 -7.02 -25.77 2.48
C ASN A 116 -6.20 -24.63 3.08
N HIS A 117 -5.27 -24.04 2.33
CA HIS A 117 -4.49 -22.87 2.76
C HIS A 117 -5.40 -21.68 3.06
N ALA A 118 -6.34 -21.35 2.17
CA ALA A 118 -7.27 -20.24 2.35
C ALA A 118 -8.22 -20.44 3.56
N LEU A 119 -8.74 -21.65 3.73
CA LEU A 119 -9.57 -22.01 4.88
C LEU A 119 -8.77 -21.92 6.19
N LYS A 120 -7.55 -22.48 6.20
CA LYS A 120 -6.66 -22.41 7.37
C LYS A 120 -6.27 -20.97 7.71
N TYR A 121 -5.97 -20.13 6.72
CA TYR A 121 -5.67 -18.72 6.92
C TYR A 121 -6.81 -18.01 7.64
N SER A 122 -8.04 -18.21 7.15
CA SER A 122 -9.24 -17.60 7.74
C SER A 122 -9.50 -18.14 9.15
N TRP A 123 -9.37 -19.45 9.34
CA TRP A 123 -9.52 -20.08 10.64
C TRP A 123 -8.52 -19.54 11.68
N ASP A 124 -7.23 -19.49 11.32
CA ASP A 124 -6.17 -19.03 12.23
C ASP A 124 -6.40 -17.57 12.71
N LEU A 125 -6.89 -16.69 11.81
CA LEU A 125 -7.23 -15.32 12.15
C LEU A 125 -8.44 -15.23 13.09
N LEU A 126 -9.50 -15.97 12.81
CA LEU A 126 -10.71 -16.00 13.63
C LEU A 126 -10.45 -16.66 15.00
N ASP A 127 -9.72 -17.78 15.04
CA ASP A 127 -9.36 -18.48 16.27
C ASP A 127 -8.51 -17.61 17.19
N LYS A 128 -7.61 -16.81 16.60
CA LYS A 128 -6.86 -15.79 17.37
C LYS A 128 -7.78 -14.75 18.02
N GLN A 129 -8.88 -14.36 17.38
CA GLN A 129 -9.86 -13.45 17.96
C GLN A 129 -10.65 -14.13 19.08
N VAL A 130 -11.02 -15.41 18.90
CA VAL A 130 -11.67 -16.21 19.95
C VAL A 130 -10.78 -16.33 21.18
N ARG A 131 -9.51 -16.69 21.03
CA ARG A 131 -8.53 -16.77 22.12
C ARG A 131 -8.34 -15.43 22.86
N ARG A 132 -8.50 -14.32 22.16
CA ARG A 132 -8.46 -12.96 22.75
C ARG A 132 -9.79 -12.49 23.28
N ARG A 133 -10.84 -13.32 23.24
CA ARG A 133 -12.20 -13.00 23.66
C ARG A 133 -12.88 -11.83 22.92
N TYR A 134 -12.42 -11.56 21.67
CA TYR A 134 -13.06 -10.57 20.78
C TYR A 134 -14.17 -11.18 19.93
N LEU A 135 -14.23 -12.51 19.84
CA LEU A 135 -15.20 -13.27 19.05
C LEU A 135 -15.61 -14.53 19.85
N ARG A 136 -16.86 -14.96 19.73
CA ARG A 136 -17.34 -16.24 20.28
C ARG A 136 -16.98 -17.38 19.30
N ALA A 137 -16.79 -18.59 19.83
CA ALA A 137 -16.51 -19.76 18.99
C ALA A 137 -17.62 -20.03 17.96
N SER A 138 -18.90 -19.89 18.35
CA SER A 138 -20.04 -20.02 17.45
C SER A 138 -20.06 -19.01 16.30
N GLU A 139 -19.56 -17.78 16.56
CA GLU A 139 -19.43 -16.76 15.52
C GLU A 139 -18.28 -17.07 14.55
N ARG A 140 -17.15 -17.58 15.07
CA ARG A 140 -16.06 -18.12 14.23
C ARG A 140 -16.61 -19.21 13.29
N ASP A 141 -17.34 -20.19 13.84
CA ASP A 141 -17.84 -21.34 13.10
C ASP A 141 -18.86 -20.90 12.03
N ARG A 142 -19.71 -19.91 12.35
CA ARG A 142 -20.61 -19.29 11.38
C ARG A 142 -19.86 -18.55 10.27
N GLN A 143 -18.82 -17.78 10.60
CA GLN A 143 -18.06 -17.01 9.62
C GLN A 143 -17.23 -17.91 8.70
N ILE A 144 -16.58 -18.95 9.23
CA ILE A 144 -15.83 -19.90 8.39
C ILE A 144 -16.77 -20.69 7.47
N GLY A 145 -18.00 -20.95 7.91
CA GLY A 145 -19.04 -21.61 7.10
C GLY A 145 -19.47 -20.82 5.85
N LEU A 146 -19.15 -19.53 5.78
CA LEU A 146 -19.36 -18.74 4.55
C LEU A 146 -18.32 -19.01 3.46
N ILE A 147 -17.22 -19.71 3.76
CA ILE A 147 -16.14 -19.98 2.81
C ILE A 147 -16.19 -21.45 2.39
N SER A 148 -16.32 -21.69 1.10
CA SER A 148 -16.32 -23.02 0.50
C SER A 148 -15.32 -23.11 -0.66
N GLY A 149 -14.93 -24.31 -1.05
CA GLY A 149 -13.95 -24.51 -2.12
C GLY A 149 -14.35 -25.55 -3.14
N SER A 150 -13.80 -25.49 -4.35
CA SER A 150 -13.95 -26.44 -5.44
C SER A 150 -12.67 -26.47 -6.29
N LEU A 151 -12.44 -27.57 -7.00
CA LEU A 151 -11.35 -27.70 -7.97
C LEU A 151 -11.77 -27.26 -9.38
N ASP A 152 -13.05 -27.06 -9.58
CA ASP A 152 -13.70 -26.67 -10.82
C ASP A 152 -14.60 -25.44 -10.62
N TYR A 153 -15.39 -25.08 -11.64
CA TYR A 153 -16.34 -23.97 -11.58
C TYR A 153 -17.71 -24.33 -10.94
N GLN A 154 -17.84 -25.49 -10.30
CA GLN A 154 -19.07 -25.84 -9.60
C GLN A 154 -19.40 -24.77 -8.52
N GLY A 155 -20.62 -24.23 -8.64
CA GLY A 155 -21.11 -23.19 -7.73
C GLY A 155 -20.70 -21.77 -8.11
N PHE A 156 -20.11 -21.52 -9.29
CA PHE A 156 -19.76 -20.18 -9.77
C PHE A 156 -20.86 -19.49 -10.59
N ALA A 157 -21.81 -20.24 -11.15
CA ALA A 157 -22.81 -19.74 -12.11
C ALA A 157 -23.55 -18.46 -11.66
N HIS A 158 -23.79 -18.29 -10.36
CA HIS A 158 -24.58 -17.19 -9.80
C HIS A 158 -23.74 -16.21 -8.95
N ARG A 159 -22.41 -16.16 -9.12
CA ARG A 159 -21.58 -15.20 -8.41
C ARG A 159 -21.76 -13.79 -8.99
N ASP A 160 -21.84 -12.80 -8.12
CA ASP A 160 -21.98 -11.40 -8.55
C ASP A 160 -20.65 -10.84 -9.03
N VAL A 161 -19.59 -11.20 -8.32
CA VAL A 161 -18.20 -10.82 -8.63
C VAL A 161 -17.32 -12.05 -8.53
N VAL A 162 -16.39 -12.23 -9.45
CA VAL A 162 -15.30 -13.21 -9.37
C VAL A 162 -13.98 -12.47 -9.32
N ILE A 163 -13.23 -12.64 -8.22
CA ILE A 163 -11.92 -12.01 -8.02
C ILE A 163 -10.83 -13.02 -8.36
N GLU A 164 -9.99 -12.68 -9.32
CA GLU A 164 -8.84 -13.48 -9.73
C GLU A 164 -7.60 -13.07 -8.91
N ALA A 165 -6.97 -14.06 -8.28
CA ALA A 165 -5.74 -13.94 -7.49
C ALA A 165 -4.76 -15.10 -7.78
N VAL A 166 -4.57 -15.41 -9.07
CA VAL A 166 -3.64 -16.43 -9.56
C VAL A 166 -2.26 -15.81 -9.88
N PHE A 167 -1.38 -16.58 -10.52
CA PHE A 167 -0.05 -16.10 -10.88
C PHE A 167 -0.10 -14.90 -11.85
N GLU A 168 0.92 -14.03 -11.76
CA GLU A 168 1.06 -12.83 -12.59
C GLU A 168 1.55 -13.21 -13.99
N ASP A 169 0.60 -13.62 -14.82
CA ASP A 169 0.79 -14.03 -16.21
C ASP A 169 -0.41 -13.58 -17.04
N LEU A 170 -0.17 -12.81 -18.10
CA LEU A 170 -1.23 -12.21 -18.92
C LEU A 170 -2.11 -13.26 -19.60
N ALA A 171 -1.49 -14.27 -20.22
CA ALA A 171 -2.25 -15.30 -20.94
C ALA A 171 -3.13 -16.12 -19.99
N LEU A 172 -2.62 -16.42 -18.79
CA LEU A 172 -3.39 -17.09 -17.75
C LEU A 172 -4.59 -16.25 -17.32
N LYS A 173 -4.40 -14.93 -17.10
CA LYS A 173 -5.49 -14.04 -16.67
C LYS A 173 -6.55 -13.87 -17.77
N GLN A 174 -6.15 -13.73 -19.04
CA GLN A 174 -7.08 -13.73 -20.18
C GLN A 174 -7.90 -15.03 -20.27
N LYS A 175 -7.23 -16.16 -20.05
CA LYS A 175 -7.91 -17.46 -19.97
C LYS A 175 -8.94 -17.50 -18.83
N MET A 176 -8.59 -16.95 -17.65
CA MET A 176 -9.52 -16.88 -16.51
C MET A 176 -10.73 -16.00 -16.82
N VAL A 177 -10.57 -14.90 -17.54
CA VAL A 177 -11.72 -14.09 -18.04
C VAL A 177 -12.65 -14.94 -18.87
N SER A 178 -12.12 -15.62 -19.89
CA SER A 178 -12.91 -16.48 -20.80
C SER A 178 -13.62 -17.61 -20.05
N GLU A 179 -12.95 -18.27 -19.10
CA GLU A 179 -13.56 -19.32 -18.28
C GLU A 179 -14.70 -18.79 -17.41
N VAL A 180 -14.54 -17.60 -16.79
CA VAL A 180 -15.59 -16.95 -16.00
C VAL A 180 -16.78 -16.58 -16.89
N GLU A 181 -16.52 -16.07 -18.09
CA GLU A 181 -17.60 -15.76 -19.05
C GLU A 181 -18.41 -16.99 -19.50
N GLN A 182 -17.78 -18.17 -19.56
CA GLN A 182 -18.42 -19.43 -19.90
C GLN A 182 -19.23 -20.04 -18.75
N HIS A 183 -18.75 -19.90 -17.52
CA HIS A 183 -19.31 -20.60 -16.36
C HIS A 183 -20.19 -19.72 -15.46
N CYS A 184 -20.18 -18.42 -15.66
CA CYS A 184 -20.94 -17.45 -14.85
C CYS A 184 -21.98 -16.73 -15.70
N ARG A 185 -23.01 -16.22 -15.04
CA ARG A 185 -24.03 -15.40 -15.70
C ARG A 185 -23.44 -14.11 -16.32
N PRO A 186 -24.13 -13.54 -17.35
CA PRO A 186 -23.60 -12.39 -18.09
C PRO A 186 -23.30 -11.14 -17.23
N GLU A 187 -24.02 -10.97 -16.12
CA GLU A 187 -23.87 -9.82 -15.20
C GLU A 187 -22.69 -9.93 -14.26
N THR A 188 -22.07 -11.12 -14.19
CA THR A 188 -20.91 -11.35 -13.29
C THR A 188 -19.76 -10.43 -13.67
N ILE A 189 -19.24 -9.71 -12.66
CA ILE A 189 -18.06 -8.88 -12.80
C ILE A 189 -16.80 -9.73 -12.60
N PHE A 190 -15.86 -9.63 -13.52
CA PHE A 190 -14.52 -10.18 -13.35
C PHE A 190 -13.59 -9.09 -12.80
N ALA A 191 -12.96 -9.37 -11.67
CA ALA A 191 -12.02 -8.47 -11.02
C ALA A 191 -10.64 -9.11 -10.91
N SER A 192 -9.59 -8.52 -11.49
CA SER A 192 -8.22 -9.01 -11.35
C SER A 192 -7.49 -8.35 -10.19
N ASN A 193 -6.83 -9.16 -9.36
CA ASN A 193 -5.92 -8.67 -8.31
C ASN A 193 -4.46 -8.59 -8.82
N THR A 194 -4.27 -8.25 -10.08
CA THR A 194 -2.92 -7.98 -10.63
C THR A 194 -2.28 -6.79 -9.92
N SER A 195 -0.96 -6.81 -9.82
CA SER A 195 -0.17 -5.72 -9.22
C SER A 195 0.45 -4.78 -10.25
N SER A 196 0.48 -5.18 -11.54
CA SER A 196 1.24 -4.43 -12.56
C SER A 196 0.69 -4.55 -13.98
N LEU A 197 0.00 -5.65 -14.31
CA LEU A 197 -0.51 -5.87 -15.66
C LEU A 197 -1.68 -4.92 -15.95
N PRO A 198 -1.69 -4.22 -17.10
CA PRO A 198 -2.80 -3.36 -17.49
C PRO A 198 -4.12 -4.14 -17.59
N ILE A 199 -5.17 -3.60 -17.01
CA ILE A 199 -6.50 -4.25 -17.01
C ILE A 199 -7.07 -4.32 -18.42
N GLY A 200 -6.80 -3.31 -19.26
CA GLY A 200 -7.17 -3.32 -20.67
C GLY A 200 -6.59 -4.49 -21.45
N GLU A 201 -5.34 -4.90 -21.15
CA GLU A 201 -4.73 -6.07 -21.77
C GLU A 201 -5.37 -7.38 -21.28
N ILE A 202 -5.71 -7.46 -20.00
CA ILE A 202 -6.44 -8.61 -19.45
C ILE A 202 -7.83 -8.71 -20.09
N ALA A 203 -8.48 -7.59 -20.34
CA ALA A 203 -9.82 -7.51 -20.95
C ALA A 203 -9.82 -7.65 -22.48
N ALA A 204 -8.66 -7.64 -23.15
CA ALA A 204 -8.55 -7.51 -24.61
C ALA A 204 -9.31 -8.61 -25.39
N GLN A 205 -9.43 -9.81 -24.83
CA GLN A 205 -10.14 -10.94 -25.44
C GLN A 205 -11.48 -11.24 -24.76
N ALA A 206 -11.94 -10.38 -23.83
CA ALA A 206 -13.20 -10.56 -23.13
C ALA A 206 -14.39 -10.35 -24.08
N SER A 207 -15.40 -11.22 -23.99
CA SER A 207 -16.70 -11.02 -24.67
C SER A 207 -17.51 -9.91 -24.02
N ARG A 208 -17.23 -9.62 -22.73
CA ARG A 208 -17.92 -8.59 -21.93
C ARG A 208 -16.89 -7.66 -21.24
N PRO A 209 -16.07 -6.91 -22.00
CA PRO A 209 -15.02 -6.09 -21.44
C PRO A 209 -15.54 -5.03 -20.44
N GLN A 210 -16.80 -4.58 -20.58
CA GLN A 210 -17.45 -3.66 -19.64
C GLN A 210 -17.61 -4.24 -18.22
N ARG A 211 -17.52 -5.55 -18.05
CA ARG A 211 -17.57 -6.25 -16.75
C ARG A 211 -16.19 -6.63 -16.22
N VAL A 212 -15.11 -6.20 -16.85
CA VAL A 212 -13.74 -6.45 -16.39
C VAL A 212 -13.20 -5.23 -15.69
N ILE A 213 -12.58 -5.43 -14.51
CA ILE A 213 -12.02 -4.36 -13.67
C ILE A 213 -10.82 -4.89 -12.87
N GLY A 214 -9.94 -3.99 -12.44
CA GLY A 214 -8.89 -4.31 -11.46
C GLY A 214 -9.37 -4.06 -10.02
N LEU A 215 -9.01 -4.95 -9.11
CA LEU A 215 -9.13 -4.79 -7.66
C LEU A 215 -7.82 -5.18 -7.00
N HIS A 216 -6.91 -4.23 -6.92
CA HIS A 216 -5.58 -4.45 -6.37
C HIS A 216 -5.59 -4.33 -4.85
N PHE A 217 -5.45 -5.47 -4.17
CA PHE A 217 -5.32 -5.57 -2.72
C PHE A 217 -3.85 -5.58 -2.30
N PHE A 218 -3.57 -5.06 -1.12
CA PHE A 218 -2.22 -5.03 -0.55
C PHE A 218 -2.04 -6.13 0.49
N SER A 219 -0.84 -6.70 0.55
CA SER A 219 -0.49 -7.77 1.49
C SER A 219 0.05 -7.20 2.82
N PRO A 220 -0.36 -7.76 3.97
CA PRO A 220 -1.40 -8.77 4.22
C PRO A 220 -2.83 -8.20 4.09
N VAL A 221 -3.70 -8.91 3.36
CA VAL A 221 -5.04 -8.38 3.03
C VAL A 221 -5.89 -8.07 4.27
N ASP A 222 -5.75 -8.86 5.35
CA ASP A 222 -6.49 -8.65 6.60
C ASP A 222 -6.11 -7.35 7.33
N LYS A 223 -4.93 -6.78 7.03
CA LYS A 223 -4.39 -5.60 7.73
C LYS A 223 -4.38 -4.34 6.86
N MET A 224 -4.05 -4.48 5.59
CA MET A 224 -3.88 -3.33 4.70
C MET A 224 -5.25 -2.72 4.36
N PRO A 225 -5.46 -1.43 4.65
CA PRO A 225 -6.78 -0.81 4.49
C PRO A 225 -7.11 -0.43 3.06
N LEU A 226 -6.13 -0.26 2.17
CA LEU A 226 -6.32 0.24 0.81
C LEU A 226 -6.75 -0.87 -0.16
N VAL A 227 -7.58 -0.49 -1.13
CA VAL A 227 -7.77 -1.19 -2.41
C VAL A 227 -7.76 -0.17 -3.53
N GLU A 228 -6.95 -0.40 -4.56
CA GLU A 228 -7.04 0.33 -5.82
C GLU A 228 -8.09 -0.33 -6.70
N VAL A 229 -9.06 0.45 -7.16
CA VAL A 229 -10.09 0.07 -8.14
C VAL A 229 -9.64 0.61 -9.49
N ILE A 230 -9.37 -0.26 -10.44
CA ILE A 230 -8.72 0.09 -11.71
C ILE A 230 -9.68 -0.22 -12.87
N PRO A 231 -10.50 0.73 -13.32
CA PRO A 231 -11.27 0.58 -14.54
C PRO A 231 -10.37 0.77 -15.77
N HIS A 232 -10.51 -0.09 -16.79
CA HIS A 232 -9.97 0.19 -18.11
C HIS A 232 -10.99 1.01 -18.95
N ILE A 233 -10.58 1.44 -20.12
CA ILE A 233 -11.40 2.33 -20.99
C ILE A 233 -12.79 1.76 -21.32
N GLY A 234 -12.94 0.44 -21.35
CA GLY A 234 -14.21 -0.24 -21.64
C GLY A 234 -15.06 -0.58 -20.41
N THR A 235 -14.56 -0.38 -19.19
CA THR A 235 -15.30 -0.73 -17.96
C THR A 235 -16.50 0.20 -17.77
N ASP A 236 -17.71 -0.35 -17.55
CA ASP A 236 -18.89 0.45 -17.32
C ASP A 236 -18.96 1.08 -15.90
N ARG A 237 -19.74 2.15 -15.77
CA ARG A 237 -19.87 2.90 -14.51
C ARG A 237 -20.48 2.06 -13.38
N GLN A 238 -21.40 1.15 -13.69
CA GLN A 238 -22.02 0.27 -12.72
C GLN A 238 -21.02 -0.75 -12.17
N THR A 239 -20.15 -1.28 -13.02
CA THR A 239 -19.04 -2.17 -12.62
C THR A 239 -18.10 -1.45 -11.66
N ILE A 240 -17.73 -0.18 -11.94
CA ILE A 240 -16.89 0.63 -11.05
C ILE A 240 -17.57 0.84 -9.70
N ALA A 241 -18.83 1.30 -9.69
CA ALA A 241 -19.57 1.54 -8.45
C ALA A 241 -19.75 0.25 -7.62
N THR A 242 -19.95 -0.89 -8.29
CA THR A 242 -20.08 -2.20 -7.62
C THR A 242 -18.77 -2.68 -7.01
N ALA A 243 -17.64 -2.48 -7.69
CA ALA A 243 -16.32 -2.81 -7.19
C ALA A 243 -15.95 -1.95 -5.96
N VAL A 244 -16.24 -0.64 -6.00
CA VAL A 244 -16.08 0.27 -4.85
C VAL A 244 -16.94 -0.17 -3.67
N LYS A 245 -18.21 -0.54 -3.91
CA LYS A 245 -19.11 -1.07 -2.86
C LYS A 245 -18.57 -2.35 -2.25
N LEU A 246 -18.08 -3.29 -3.07
CA LEU A 246 -17.48 -4.54 -2.58
C LEU A 246 -16.28 -4.26 -1.68
N ALA A 247 -15.35 -3.43 -2.11
CA ALA A 247 -14.19 -3.05 -1.31
C ALA A 247 -14.58 -2.44 0.05
N LYS A 248 -15.60 -1.58 0.08
CA LYS A 248 -16.13 -1.02 1.35
C LYS A 248 -16.75 -2.08 2.26
N LEU A 249 -17.53 -3.03 1.72
CA LEU A 249 -18.07 -4.15 2.48
C LEU A 249 -16.96 -5.02 3.08
N GLN A 250 -15.84 -5.17 2.38
CA GLN A 250 -14.65 -5.86 2.86
C GLN A 250 -13.87 -5.07 3.94
N GLY A 251 -14.38 -3.91 4.35
CA GLY A 251 -13.73 -3.03 5.33
C GLY A 251 -12.51 -2.30 4.77
N LYS A 252 -12.46 -2.08 3.46
CA LYS A 252 -11.38 -1.37 2.77
C LYS A 252 -11.77 0.08 2.47
N THR A 253 -10.74 0.88 2.24
CA THR A 253 -10.85 2.23 1.68
C THR A 253 -10.46 2.16 0.20
N PRO A 254 -11.42 2.16 -0.73
CA PRO A 254 -11.13 2.15 -2.16
C PRO A 254 -10.77 3.53 -2.66
N ILE A 255 -9.78 3.59 -3.55
CA ILE A 255 -9.52 4.72 -4.45
C ILE A 255 -9.65 4.24 -5.89
N VAL A 256 -10.14 5.09 -6.78
CA VAL A 256 -10.21 4.76 -8.20
C VAL A 256 -9.01 5.38 -8.90
N VAL A 257 -8.24 4.55 -9.60
CA VAL A 257 -7.02 4.95 -10.29
C VAL A 257 -7.06 4.53 -11.76
N ALA A 258 -6.33 5.23 -12.62
CA ALA A 258 -6.26 4.90 -14.03
C ALA A 258 -5.50 3.59 -14.28
N ASP A 259 -5.90 2.90 -15.35
CA ASP A 259 -5.24 1.68 -15.83
C ASP A 259 -3.91 2.03 -16.51
N LYS A 260 -2.87 2.19 -15.70
CA LYS A 260 -1.49 2.47 -16.11
C LYS A 260 -0.55 1.50 -15.40
N ALA A 261 0.59 1.19 -16.00
CA ALA A 261 1.57 0.26 -15.44
C ALA A 261 1.96 0.64 -14.00
N GLY A 262 1.79 -0.30 -13.06
CA GLY A 262 2.05 -0.11 -11.63
C GLY A 262 0.97 0.70 -10.90
N PHE A 263 -0.10 1.07 -11.59
CA PHE A 263 -1.22 1.87 -11.07
C PHE A 263 -0.72 3.15 -10.38
N TYR A 264 -1.14 3.45 -9.16
CA TYR A 264 -0.61 4.58 -8.43
C TYR A 264 0.43 4.18 -7.39
N VAL A 265 0.08 3.26 -6.50
CA VAL A 265 0.91 2.96 -5.32
C VAL A 265 2.24 2.33 -5.70
N ASN A 266 2.26 1.32 -6.56
CA ASN A 266 3.51 0.69 -7.00
C ASN A 266 4.35 1.65 -7.85
N ARG A 267 3.70 2.53 -8.61
CA ARG A 267 4.38 3.52 -9.44
C ARG A 267 5.16 4.54 -8.59
N ILE A 268 4.57 5.06 -7.50
CA ILE A 268 5.29 5.98 -6.63
C ILE A 268 6.30 5.29 -5.70
N LEU A 269 6.08 4.00 -5.40
CA LEU A 269 6.95 3.22 -4.54
C LEU A 269 8.26 2.80 -5.23
N ALA A 270 8.21 2.46 -6.51
CA ALA A 270 9.37 1.89 -7.21
C ALA A 270 10.58 2.85 -7.27
N PRO A 271 10.46 4.14 -7.63
CA PRO A 271 11.60 5.07 -7.61
C PRO A 271 12.20 5.29 -6.21
N TYR A 272 11.35 5.29 -5.18
CA TYR A 272 11.76 5.36 -3.78
C TYR A 272 12.63 4.17 -3.37
N ILE A 273 12.22 2.95 -3.72
CA ILE A 273 12.99 1.73 -3.45
C ILE A 273 14.27 1.70 -4.30
N ASN A 274 14.19 2.06 -5.57
CA ASN A 274 15.37 2.10 -6.44
C ASN A 274 16.43 3.04 -5.91
N GLU A 275 16.05 4.19 -5.34
CA GLU A 275 17.02 5.11 -4.75
C GLU A 275 17.63 4.55 -3.46
N ALA A 276 16.86 3.84 -2.64
CA ALA A 276 17.40 3.15 -1.48
C ALA A 276 18.42 2.05 -1.86
N MET A 277 18.17 1.34 -2.96
CA MET A 277 19.14 0.38 -3.51
C MET A 277 20.38 1.06 -4.07
N ARG A 278 20.28 2.26 -4.67
CA ARG A 278 21.44 3.05 -5.11
C ARG A 278 22.29 3.49 -3.91
N LEU A 279 21.67 3.98 -2.85
CA LEU A 279 22.35 4.31 -1.59
C LEU A 279 23.13 3.10 -1.05
N LEU A 280 22.53 1.91 -1.07
CA LEU A 280 23.23 0.68 -0.68
C LEU A 280 24.45 0.40 -1.58
N MET A 281 24.31 0.51 -2.90
CA MET A 281 25.41 0.32 -3.83
C MET A 281 26.50 1.38 -3.70
N GLU A 282 26.17 2.59 -3.23
CA GLU A 282 27.11 3.65 -2.89
C GLU A 282 27.86 3.37 -1.56
N GLY A 283 27.45 2.32 -0.83
CA GLY A 283 28.10 1.85 0.40
C GLY A 283 27.43 2.30 1.70
N GLU A 284 26.22 2.91 1.64
CA GLU A 284 25.45 3.18 2.83
C GLU A 284 24.97 1.87 3.48
N PRO A 285 25.11 1.70 4.81
CA PRO A 285 24.69 0.46 5.47
C PRO A 285 23.16 0.25 5.39
N VAL A 286 22.73 -1.00 5.20
CA VAL A 286 21.32 -1.41 5.14
C VAL A 286 20.50 -0.84 6.32
N GLU A 287 21.03 -0.97 7.55
CA GLU A 287 20.33 -0.44 8.74
C GLU A 287 20.27 1.08 8.77
N HIS A 288 21.29 1.76 8.26
CA HIS A 288 21.31 3.22 8.22
C HIS A 288 20.23 3.74 7.28
N ILE A 289 20.11 3.15 6.10
CA ILE A 289 19.06 3.50 5.13
C ILE A 289 17.68 3.26 5.75
N ASP A 290 17.44 2.08 6.30
CA ASP A 290 16.13 1.73 6.86
C ASP A 290 15.78 2.62 8.07
N ASN A 291 16.73 2.88 8.97
CA ASN A 291 16.51 3.72 10.14
C ASN A 291 16.21 5.18 9.76
N ALA A 292 16.86 5.71 8.74
CA ALA A 292 16.61 7.06 8.23
C ALA A 292 15.13 7.23 7.80
N LEU A 293 14.60 6.25 7.07
CA LEU A 293 13.20 6.31 6.60
C LEU A 293 12.18 6.01 7.72
N VAL A 294 12.52 5.13 8.66
CA VAL A 294 11.70 4.89 9.87
C VAL A 294 11.66 6.16 10.73
N LYS A 295 12.76 6.86 10.90
CA LYS A 295 12.82 8.12 11.63
C LYS A 295 12.06 9.25 10.91
N PHE A 296 12.09 9.26 9.58
CA PHE A 296 11.24 10.14 8.76
C PHE A 296 9.76 9.89 9.01
N GLY A 297 9.37 8.64 9.35
CA GLY A 297 8.00 8.28 9.75
C GLY A 297 7.39 7.09 9.04
N PHE A 298 8.10 6.45 8.12
CA PHE A 298 7.62 5.19 7.52
C PHE A 298 7.59 4.06 8.55
N PRO A 299 6.61 3.15 8.48
CA PRO A 299 6.50 2.03 9.44
C PRO A 299 7.62 1.00 9.28
N VAL A 300 8.20 0.93 8.10
CA VAL A 300 9.30 0.02 7.71
C VAL A 300 10.25 0.77 6.78
N GLY A 301 11.53 0.49 6.88
CA GLY A 301 12.50 1.00 5.90
C GLY A 301 12.41 0.31 4.54
N PRO A 302 12.90 0.95 3.46
CA PRO A 302 12.73 0.47 2.08
C PRO A 302 13.41 -0.88 1.81
N ILE A 303 14.57 -1.12 2.40
CA ILE A 303 15.30 -2.38 2.21
C ILE A 303 14.59 -3.53 2.95
N GLN A 304 14.12 -3.28 4.17
CA GLN A 304 13.29 -4.27 4.87
C GLN A 304 11.96 -4.51 4.14
N LEU A 305 11.36 -3.49 3.53
CA LEU A 305 10.12 -3.64 2.77
C LEU A 305 10.28 -4.61 1.59
N LEU A 306 11.41 -4.56 0.88
CA LEU A 306 11.75 -5.54 -0.16
C LEU A 306 11.76 -6.98 0.39
N ASP A 307 12.33 -7.18 1.57
CA ASP A 307 12.34 -8.50 2.22
C ASP A 307 10.93 -8.95 2.62
N GLU A 308 10.09 -8.04 3.12
CA GLU A 308 8.70 -8.36 3.54
C GLU A 308 7.80 -8.72 2.35
N VAL A 309 7.90 -8.00 1.24
CA VAL A 309 7.15 -8.25 -0.01
C VAL A 309 7.68 -9.51 -0.71
N GLY A 310 8.97 -9.73 -0.63
CA GLY A 310 9.71 -10.79 -1.31
C GLY A 310 10.44 -10.26 -2.54
N ILE A 311 11.75 -10.41 -2.54
CA ILE A 311 12.65 -9.87 -3.56
C ILE A 311 12.31 -10.43 -4.96
N ASP A 312 11.90 -11.70 -5.04
CA ASP A 312 11.44 -12.36 -6.25
C ASP A 312 10.19 -11.72 -6.88
N THR A 313 9.41 -10.98 -6.11
CA THR A 313 8.26 -10.24 -6.64
C THR A 313 8.71 -9.06 -7.52
N GLY A 314 9.83 -8.43 -7.18
CA GLY A 314 10.41 -7.34 -7.95
C GLY A 314 10.75 -7.73 -9.39
N THR A 315 11.20 -8.96 -9.62
CA THR A 315 11.55 -9.44 -10.99
C THR A 315 10.37 -9.45 -11.96
N LYS A 316 9.15 -9.48 -11.46
CA LYS A 316 7.94 -9.46 -12.28
C LYS A 316 7.43 -8.04 -12.54
N ILE A 317 7.59 -7.15 -11.55
CA ILE A 317 7.06 -5.79 -11.60
C ILE A 317 8.03 -4.85 -12.34
N ILE A 318 9.33 -4.97 -12.08
CA ILE A 318 10.37 -4.09 -12.67
C ILE A 318 10.29 -4.04 -14.20
N PRO A 319 10.28 -5.16 -14.95
CA PRO A 319 10.23 -5.11 -16.40
C PRO A 319 8.99 -4.40 -16.96
N VAL A 320 7.84 -4.55 -16.28
CA VAL A 320 6.60 -3.87 -16.68
C VAL A 320 6.72 -2.37 -16.50
N LEU A 321 7.30 -1.92 -15.38
CA LEU A 321 7.50 -0.50 -15.12
C LEU A 321 8.57 0.12 -16.03
N GLU A 322 9.68 -0.59 -16.28
CA GLU A 322 10.73 -0.14 -17.20
C GLU A 322 10.22 0.00 -18.63
N ALA A 323 9.45 -0.99 -19.10
CA ALA A 323 8.87 -0.94 -20.45
C ALA A 323 7.90 0.24 -20.61
N ALA A 324 7.13 0.56 -19.56
CA ALA A 324 6.15 1.63 -19.60
C ALA A 324 6.75 3.03 -19.40
N TRP A 325 7.74 3.17 -18.50
CA TRP A 325 8.19 4.45 -17.98
C TRP A 325 9.67 4.74 -18.19
N GLY A 326 10.41 3.80 -18.77
CA GLY A 326 11.81 3.95 -19.15
C GLY A 326 12.78 3.87 -17.96
N GLU A 327 14.00 4.36 -18.21
CA GLU A 327 15.18 4.20 -17.35
C GLU A 327 15.00 4.73 -15.90
N ARG A 328 14.13 5.71 -15.68
CA ARG A 328 13.88 6.24 -14.33
C ARG A 328 13.31 5.18 -13.35
N PHE A 329 12.77 4.07 -13.87
CA PHE A 329 12.30 2.95 -13.08
C PHE A 329 13.30 1.79 -12.98
N SER A 330 14.44 1.89 -13.63
CA SER A 330 15.47 0.86 -13.56
C SER A 330 16.16 0.85 -12.20
N PRO A 331 16.22 -0.31 -11.53
CA PRO A 331 17.05 -0.47 -10.32
C PRO A 331 18.53 -0.40 -10.70
N PRO A 332 19.44 -0.31 -9.72
CA PRO A 332 20.87 -0.49 -10.00
C PRO A 332 21.13 -1.83 -10.69
N ALA A 333 22.01 -1.80 -11.68
CA ALA A 333 22.32 -2.98 -12.50
C ALA A 333 22.71 -4.18 -11.61
N ASN A 334 22.23 -5.35 -11.98
CA ASN A 334 22.55 -6.65 -11.38
C ASN A 334 22.21 -6.85 -9.89
N ILE A 335 21.70 -5.85 -9.17
CA ILE A 335 21.44 -5.98 -7.73
C ILE A 335 20.42 -7.08 -7.43
N ILE A 336 19.30 -7.08 -8.12
CA ILE A 336 18.22 -8.05 -7.89
C ILE A 336 18.64 -9.46 -8.32
N SER A 337 19.29 -9.60 -9.49
CA SER A 337 19.76 -10.89 -9.99
C SER A 337 20.84 -11.50 -9.08
N SER A 338 21.79 -10.71 -8.60
CA SER A 338 22.83 -11.18 -7.67
C SER A 338 22.21 -11.70 -6.36
N ILE A 339 21.23 -10.98 -5.82
CA ILE A 339 20.54 -11.37 -4.57
C ILE A 339 19.75 -12.67 -4.75
N LEU A 340 19.02 -12.80 -5.87
CA LEU A 340 18.22 -14.00 -6.15
C LEU A 340 19.08 -15.23 -6.48
N ASN A 341 20.22 -15.04 -7.14
CA ASN A 341 21.17 -16.13 -7.42
C ASN A 341 21.77 -16.71 -6.11
N ASP A 342 21.83 -15.93 -5.04
CA ASP A 342 22.19 -16.40 -3.68
C ASP A 342 20.97 -16.93 -2.88
N ASP A 343 19.88 -17.27 -3.56
CA ASP A 343 18.60 -17.76 -2.99
C ASP A 343 18.04 -16.87 -1.85
N ARG A 344 18.16 -15.55 -2.00
CA ARG A 344 17.61 -14.58 -1.04
C ARG A 344 16.24 -14.09 -1.51
N LYS A 345 15.20 -14.58 -0.85
CA LYS A 345 13.79 -14.24 -1.15
C LYS A 345 13.13 -13.41 -0.04
N GLY A 346 13.94 -12.93 0.91
CA GLY A 346 13.44 -12.17 2.05
C GLY A 346 12.75 -13.05 3.10
N ARG A 347 11.62 -12.58 3.61
CA ARG A 347 10.81 -13.30 4.60
C ARG A 347 10.31 -14.66 4.14
N LYS A 348 10.17 -14.89 2.84
CA LYS A 348 9.65 -16.15 2.28
C LYS A 348 10.53 -17.34 2.64
N ASN A 349 11.87 -17.15 2.68
CA ASN A 349 12.83 -18.17 3.06
C ASN A 349 13.73 -17.75 4.23
N ASN A 350 13.35 -16.71 4.98
CA ASN A 350 14.05 -16.14 6.13
C ASN A 350 15.44 -15.56 5.83
N ARG A 351 15.76 -15.30 4.57
CA ARG A 351 17.04 -14.78 4.11
C ARG A 351 16.84 -13.77 2.98
N GLY A 352 17.17 -12.53 3.24
CA GLY A 352 17.14 -11.41 2.29
C GLY A 352 18.33 -10.49 2.51
N PHE A 353 18.07 -9.19 2.57
CA PHE A 353 19.04 -8.22 3.08
C PHE A 353 19.25 -8.40 4.59
N TYR A 354 18.23 -8.91 5.25
CA TYR A 354 18.26 -9.30 6.65
C TYR A 354 18.15 -10.82 6.80
N LEU A 355 18.68 -11.30 7.93
CA LEU A 355 18.43 -12.65 8.42
C LEU A 355 17.26 -12.61 9.40
N TYR A 356 16.31 -13.50 9.21
CA TYR A 356 15.10 -13.62 10.03
C TYR A 356 15.12 -14.92 10.82
N ALA A 357 14.60 -14.87 12.05
CA ALA A 357 14.43 -16.11 12.82
C ALA A 357 13.40 -17.03 12.17
N ALA A 358 13.62 -18.31 12.22
CA ALA A 358 12.61 -19.30 11.87
C ALA A 358 11.35 -19.11 12.72
N LYS A 359 10.18 -19.40 12.13
CA LYS A 359 8.86 -19.24 12.77
C LYS A 359 8.84 -19.90 14.16
N GLY A 360 8.56 -19.10 15.21
CA GLY A 360 8.54 -19.60 16.60
C GLY A 360 9.79 -19.28 17.44
N ARG A 361 10.87 -18.81 16.85
CA ARG A 361 12.05 -18.36 17.62
C ARG A 361 12.02 -16.84 17.84
N LYS A 362 12.27 -16.39 19.06
CA LYS A 362 12.40 -14.98 19.44
C LYS A 362 13.83 -14.48 19.14
N SER A 363 14.18 -14.26 17.88
CA SER A 363 15.38 -13.48 17.60
C SER A 363 15.00 -12.20 16.83
N LYS A 364 15.71 -11.12 17.09
CA LYS A 364 15.56 -9.88 16.33
C LYS A 364 16.14 -10.12 14.93
N LYS A 365 15.51 -9.51 13.89
CA LYS A 365 16.13 -9.39 12.57
C LYS A 365 17.50 -8.72 12.71
N ARG A 366 18.44 -9.11 11.89
CA ARG A 366 19.77 -8.47 11.80
C ARG A 366 20.17 -8.37 10.34
N PRO A 367 20.91 -7.33 9.91
CA PRO A 367 21.49 -7.30 8.59
C PRO A 367 22.37 -8.53 8.38
N ASP A 368 22.39 -9.02 7.16
CA ASP A 368 23.33 -10.09 6.79
C ASP A 368 24.61 -9.46 6.22
N PRO A 369 25.76 -9.54 6.92
CA PRO A 369 26.99 -8.95 6.42
C PRO A 369 27.43 -9.51 5.06
N ALA A 370 27.01 -10.74 4.71
CA ALA A 370 27.34 -11.36 3.44
C ALA A 370 26.72 -10.61 2.24
N ILE A 371 25.68 -9.77 2.46
CA ILE A 371 25.06 -9.00 1.37
C ILE A 371 26.05 -8.00 0.76
N TYR A 372 26.91 -7.39 1.56
CA TYR A 372 27.88 -6.42 1.08
C TYR A 372 28.92 -7.06 0.15
N SER A 373 29.50 -8.19 0.56
CA SER A 373 30.42 -8.95 -0.30
C SER A 373 29.76 -9.44 -1.58
N LEU A 374 28.50 -9.88 -1.51
CA LEU A 374 27.71 -10.32 -2.66
C LEU A 374 27.52 -9.19 -3.67
N LEU A 375 27.33 -7.95 -3.20
CA LEU A 375 27.13 -6.77 -4.01
C LEU A 375 28.44 -6.03 -4.38
N GLY A 376 29.61 -6.57 -3.98
CA GLY A 376 30.90 -5.95 -4.24
C GLY A 376 31.19 -4.71 -3.40
N ILE A 377 30.51 -4.55 -2.27
CA ILE A 377 30.68 -3.43 -1.34
C ILE A 377 31.73 -3.81 -0.29
N SER A 378 32.94 -3.27 -0.41
CA SER A 378 34.07 -3.65 0.45
C SER A 378 34.03 -3.05 1.86
N SER A 379 33.45 -1.85 2.01
CA SER A 379 33.45 -1.12 3.30
C SER A 379 32.15 -0.30 3.44
N PRO A 380 31.06 -0.91 3.94
CA PRO A 380 29.83 -0.17 4.18
C PRO A 380 30.06 0.83 5.33
N GLN A 381 29.78 2.10 5.06
CA GLN A 381 29.94 3.19 6.02
C GLN A 381 28.88 4.26 5.82
N ALA A 382 28.23 4.71 6.88
CA ALA A 382 27.33 5.86 6.86
C ALA A 382 28.11 7.15 6.56
N ARG A 383 27.93 7.67 5.35
CA ARG A 383 28.57 8.91 4.87
C ARG A 383 27.57 10.06 4.81
N LEU A 384 26.31 9.74 4.54
CA LEU A 384 25.21 10.69 4.50
C LEU A 384 24.51 10.72 5.88
N SER A 385 23.98 11.88 6.26
CA SER A 385 23.09 11.96 7.41
C SER A 385 21.77 11.26 7.12
N GLU A 386 21.06 10.81 8.17
CA GLU A 386 19.73 10.21 8.04
C GLU A 386 18.76 11.13 7.28
N GLN A 387 18.87 12.46 7.46
CA GLN A 387 18.06 13.44 6.73
C GLN A 387 18.37 13.44 5.23
N GLN A 388 19.63 13.36 4.82
CA GLN A 388 20.01 13.29 3.40
C GLN A 388 19.57 11.98 2.75
N VAL A 389 19.68 10.86 3.47
CA VAL A 389 19.18 9.56 3.00
C VAL A 389 17.66 9.60 2.79
N ALA A 390 16.91 10.12 3.77
CA ALA A 390 15.46 10.25 3.68
C ALA A 390 15.05 11.20 2.56
N GLU A 391 15.70 12.37 2.44
CA GLU A 391 15.43 13.34 1.38
C GLU A 391 15.58 12.73 0.00
N ARG A 392 16.67 12.00 -0.27
CA ARG A 392 16.91 11.36 -1.56
C ARG A 392 15.76 10.40 -1.92
N CYS A 393 15.40 9.50 -1.02
CA CYS A 393 14.36 8.51 -1.27
C CYS A 393 12.97 9.16 -1.40
N VAL A 394 12.62 10.05 -0.49
CA VAL A 394 11.28 10.68 -0.44
C VAL A 394 11.05 11.57 -1.66
N MET A 395 12.03 12.35 -2.09
CA MET A 395 11.89 13.22 -3.25
C MET A 395 11.62 12.45 -4.55
N MET A 396 12.14 11.23 -4.69
CA MET A 396 11.80 10.35 -5.81
C MET A 396 10.31 9.98 -5.80
N MET A 397 9.78 9.65 -4.63
CA MET A 397 8.34 9.34 -4.46
C MET A 397 7.46 10.56 -4.73
N LEU A 398 7.81 11.73 -4.20
CA LEU A 398 7.04 12.96 -4.39
C LEU A 398 6.99 13.40 -5.86
N ASN A 399 8.13 13.36 -6.55
CA ASN A 399 8.22 13.72 -7.96
C ASN A 399 7.36 12.80 -8.83
N GLU A 400 7.36 11.48 -8.56
CA GLU A 400 6.52 10.55 -9.30
C GLU A 400 5.04 10.67 -8.92
N ALA A 401 4.70 11.01 -7.67
CA ALA A 401 3.33 11.33 -7.27
C ALA A 401 2.79 12.55 -8.03
N ALA A 402 3.59 13.60 -8.19
CA ALA A 402 3.23 14.77 -8.98
C ALA A 402 2.98 14.43 -10.46
N ARG A 403 3.79 13.55 -11.07
CA ARG A 403 3.54 13.02 -12.42
C ARG A 403 2.23 12.23 -12.50
N CYS A 404 1.96 11.37 -11.50
CA CYS A 404 0.71 10.62 -11.44
C CYS A 404 -0.53 11.53 -11.35
N PHE A 405 -0.41 12.67 -10.69
CA PHE A 405 -1.47 13.66 -10.63
C PHE A 405 -1.72 14.32 -11.98
N ASP A 406 -0.69 14.80 -12.64
CA ASP A 406 -0.75 15.41 -13.96
C ASP A 406 -1.32 14.46 -15.03
N GLU A 407 -0.82 13.23 -15.04
CA GLU A 407 -1.25 12.16 -15.94
C GLU A 407 -2.63 11.59 -15.58
N ARG A 408 -3.30 12.14 -14.57
CA ARG A 408 -4.62 11.70 -14.07
C ARG A 408 -4.66 10.21 -13.69
N VAL A 409 -3.55 9.69 -13.17
CA VAL A 409 -3.52 8.34 -12.60
C VAL A 409 -4.35 8.30 -11.33
N VAL A 410 -4.30 9.35 -10.52
CA VAL A 410 -5.22 9.61 -9.41
C VAL A 410 -6.20 10.72 -9.77
N ARG A 411 -7.44 10.64 -9.29
CA ARG A 411 -8.50 11.61 -9.60
C ARG A 411 -8.33 12.94 -8.87
N SER A 412 -7.65 12.91 -7.72
CA SER A 412 -7.46 14.09 -6.86
C SER A 412 -6.27 13.90 -5.92
N ALA A 413 -5.79 14.99 -5.30
CA ALA A 413 -4.80 14.95 -4.23
C ALA A 413 -5.27 14.10 -3.04
N ARG A 414 -6.58 14.16 -2.70
CA ARG A 414 -7.22 13.33 -1.69
C ARG A 414 -6.98 11.83 -1.93
N ASP A 415 -7.32 11.36 -3.15
CA ASP A 415 -7.20 9.95 -3.50
C ASP A 415 -5.73 9.50 -3.46
N GLY A 416 -4.82 10.34 -3.93
CA GLY A 416 -3.39 10.05 -3.90
C GLY A 416 -2.79 10.03 -2.49
N ASP A 417 -3.15 10.99 -1.64
CA ASP A 417 -2.68 11.01 -0.25
C ASP A 417 -3.18 9.79 0.53
N ILE A 418 -4.46 9.45 0.42
CA ILE A 418 -5.02 8.23 1.03
C ILE A 418 -4.36 6.98 0.44
N GLY A 419 -4.13 6.93 -0.87
CA GLY A 419 -3.43 5.84 -1.54
C GLY A 419 -2.04 5.58 -0.97
N ALA A 420 -1.25 6.63 -0.79
CA ALA A 420 0.10 6.53 -0.24
C ALA A 420 0.09 6.18 1.26
N VAL A 421 -0.74 6.84 2.06
CA VAL A 421 -0.80 6.61 3.52
C VAL A 421 -1.31 5.19 3.83
N PHE A 422 -2.36 4.73 3.16
CA PHE A 422 -2.96 3.43 3.43
C PHE A 422 -2.34 2.27 2.65
N GLY A 423 -1.68 2.55 1.53
CA GLY A 423 -1.05 1.53 0.67
C GLY A 423 0.38 1.20 1.04
N ILE A 424 1.19 2.19 1.33
CA ILE A 424 2.63 2.03 1.62
C ILE A 424 3.06 2.62 2.96
N GLY A 425 2.13 3.17 3.74
CA GLY A 425 2.45 3.73 5.05
C GLY A 425 3.21 5.06 4.97
N PHE A 426 2.95 5.89 3.95
CA PHE A 426 3.46 7.26 3.95
C PHE A 426 3.08 7.93 5.28
N PRO A 427 3.97 8.72 5.91
CA PRO A 427 3.75 9.24 7.25
C PRO A 427 2.43 10.02 7.39
N PRO A 428 1.44 9.56 8.19
CA PRO A 428 0.14 10.21 8.29
C PRO A 428 0.21 11.64 8.84
N PHE A 429 1.19 11.92 9.71
CA PHE A 429 1.40 13.27 10.28
C PHE A 429 1.94 14.28 9.25
N LEU A 430 2.28 13.84 8.02
CA LEU A 430 2.61 14.68 6.87
C LEU A 430 1.40 14.79 5.90
N GLY A 431 0.33 14.02 6.11
CA GLY A 431 -0.91 14.11 5.34
C GLY A 431 -0.95 13.39 3.99
N GLY A 432 0.17 12.78 3.60
CA GLY A 432 0.36 12.18 2.28
C GLY A 432 1.29 12.99 1.38
N PRO A 433 1.67 12.48 0.20
CA PRO A 433 2.65 13.12 -0.66
C PRO A 433 2.22 14.52 -1.16
N PHE A 434 0.96 14.71 -1.52
CA PHE A 434 0.47 15.98 -2.03
C PHE A 434 0.34 17.04 -0.93
N ARG A 435 -0.23 16.66 0.22
CA ARG A 435 -0.29 17.55 1.37
C ARG A 435 1.10 17.92 1.86
N TYR A 436 2.04 16.99 1.84
CA TYR A 436 3.42 17.25 2.23
C TYR A 436 4.13 18.21 1.25
N MET A 437 3.92 18.02 -0.07
CA MET A 437 4.43 18.97 -1.07
C MET A 437 3.82 20.37 -0.91
N ASP A 438 2.53 20.47 -0.59
CA ASP A 438 1.87 21.75 -0.30
C ASP A 438 2.44 22.42 0.96
N THR A 439 2.81 21.63 1.97
CA THR A 439 3.42 22.13 3.21
C THR A 439 4.83 22.65 2.97
N LEU A 440 5.62 21.98 2.13
CA LEU A 440 6.97 22.43 1.75
C LEU A 440 6.90 23.63 0.77
N GLY A 441 5.89 23.67 -0.07
CA GLY A 441 5.78 24.54 -1.23
C GLY A 441 6.41 23.94 -2.49
N ALA A 442 5.70 24.02 -3.62
CA ALA A 442 6.16 23.45 -4.89
C ALA A 442 7.53 23.98 -5.34
N GLY A 443 7.82 25.26 -5.06
CA GLY A 443 9.12 25.88 -5.34
C GLY A 443 10.27 25.23 -4.57
N GLU A 444 10.09 24.96 -3.28
CA GLU A 444 11.11 24.30 -2.46
C GLU A 444 11.33 22.84 -2.92
N VAL A 445 10.26 22.11 -3.19
CA VAL A 445 10.36 20.73 -3.74
C VAL A 445 11.12 20.73 -5.07
N ALA A 446 10.83 21.68 -5.96
CA ALA A 446 11.53 21.83 -7.23
C ALA A 446 13.01 22.19 -7.05
N ALA A 447 13.35 23.05 -6.09
CA ALA A 447 14.73 23.44 -5.76
C ALA A 447 15.53 22.25 -5.19
N ILE A 448 14.94 21.47 -4.28
CA ILE A 448 15.57 20.25 -3.73
C ILE A 448 15.83 19.25 -4.86
N LEU A 449 14.86 18.96 -5.71
CA LEU A 449 15.03 18.05 -6.86
C LEU A 449 16.11 18.52 -7.82
N GLN A 450 16.20 19.83 -8.10
CA GLN A 450 17.24 20.40 -8.94
C GLN A 450 18.64 20.20 -8.34
N ARG A 451 18.80 20.44 -7.04
CA ARG A 451 20.05 20.20 -6.30
C ARG A 451 20.44 18.72 -6.36
N LEU A 452 19.48 17.81 -6.12
CA LEU A 452 19.72 16.38 -6.19
C LEU A 452 20.04 15.91 -7.62
N ALA A 453 19.42 16.50 -8.64
CA ALA A 453 19.73 16.20 -10.04
C ALA A 453 21.16 16.61 -10.42
N ALA A 454 21.61 17.77 -9.96
CA ALA A 454 22.99 18.23 -10.18
C ALA A 454 24.03 17.33 -9.48
N GLN A 455 23.69 16.78 -8.32
CA GLN A 455 24.61 15.97 -7.53
C GLN A 455 24.57 14.47 -7.90
N TYR A 456 23.39 13.91 -8.18
CA TYR A 456 23.19 12.47 -8.31
C TYR A 456 22.65 12.02 -9.69
N GLY A 457 22.42 12.98 -10.60
CA GLY A 457 22.06 12.68 -11.98
C GLY A 457 20.59 12.86 -12.34
N PRO A 458 20.25 12.65 -13.62
CA PRO A 458 18.99 13.08 -14.24
C PRO A 458 17.73 12.38 -13.70
N ARG A 459 17.85 11.29 -12.95
CA ARG A 459 16.71 10.61 -12.34
C ARG A 459 15.91 11.49 -11.38
N PHE A 460 16.55 12.54 -10.83
CA PHE A 460 15.92 13.56 -10.01
C PHE A 460 15.33 14.74 -10.80
N THR A 461 15.34 14.66 -12.14
CA THR A 461 14.74 15.72 -12.95
C THR A 461 13.31 15.95 -12.54
N ARG A 462 13.03 17.17 -12.10
CA ARG A 462 11.70 17.62 -11.66
C ARG A 462 10.68 17.49 -12.79
N CYS A 463 9.44 17.15 -12.47
CA CYS A 463 8.37 17.11 -13.45
C CYS A 463 7.84 18.52 -13.76
N ASP A 464 7.26 18.68 -14.94
CA ASP A 464 6.75 19.97 -15.42
C ASP A 464 5.63 20.52 -14.52
N THR A 465 4.81 19.64 -13.97
CA THR A 465 3.76 20.02 -13.00
C THR A 465 4.31 20.79 -11.81
N LEU A 466 5.40 20.31 -11.20
CA LEU A 466 6.03 21.00 -10.07
C LEU A 466 6.61 22.36 -10.48
N LEU A 467 7.12 22.47 -11.72
CA LEU A 467 7.62 23.75 -12.25
C LEU A 467 6.50 24.77 -12.42
N HIS A 468 5.41 24.37 -13.09
CA HIS A 468 4.27 25.24 -13.27
C HIS A 468 3.61 25.65 -11.95
N MET A 469 3.50 24.72 -11.01
CA MET A 469 2.96 25.03 -9.67
C MET A 469 3.87 25.99 -8.90
N ALA A 470 5.19 25.83 -9.00
CA ALA A 470 6.14 26.74 -8.38
C ALA A 470 6.04 28.17 -8.94
N GLU A 471 5.89 28.31 -10.26
CA GLU A 471 5.74 29.60 -10.94
C GLU A 471 4.43 30.30 -10.57
N GLN A 472 3.35 29.52 -10.38
CA GLN A 472 2.02 30.05 -10.11
C GLN A 472 1.71 30.18 -8.60
N GLY A 473 2.55 29.68 -7.72
CA GLY A 473 2.25 29.54 -6.30
C GLY A 473 1.06 28.60 -6.02
N ALA A 474 0.82 27.66 -6.94
CA ALA A 474 -0.30 26.74 -6.87
C ALA A 474 -0.05 25.60 -5.89
N THR A 475 -1.14 24.92 -5.50
CA THR A 475 -1.13 23.80 -4.57
C THR A 475 -1.97 22.66 -5.12
N PHE A 476 -1.65 21.41 -4.69
CA PHE A 476 -2.41 20.22 -5.05
C PHE A 476 -3.79 20.17 -4.41
N TRP A 477 -3.88 20.61 -3.15
CA TRP A 477 -5.16 20.73 -2.45
C TRP A 477 -5.78 22.12 -2.69
N PRO A 478 -7.09 22.20 -3.00
CA PRO A 478 -7.78 23.47 -3.12
C PRO A 478 -7.70 24.31 -1.84
N ALA A 479 -7.70 25.63 -1.97
CA ALA A 479 -7.55 26.53 -0.81
C ALA A 479 -8.66 26.34 0.25
N GLU A 480 -9.86 25.99 -0.18
CA GLU A 480 -11.01 25.74 0.70
C GLU A 480 -10.85 24.45 1.50
N GLU A 481 -10.27 23.40 0.92
CA GLU A 481 -10.03 22.11 1.56
C GLU A 481 -8.76 22.08 2.43
N ARG A 482 -7.93 23.11 2.38
CA ARG A 482 -6.72 23.23 3.23
C ARG A 482 -7.02 23.75 4.63
N ARG A 483 -8.17 24.39 4.82
CA ARG A 483 -8.57 24.99 6.12
C ARG A 483 -9.31 24.01 7.04
N THR A 484 -9.70 22.86 6.55
CA THR A 484 -10.33 21.78 7.31
C THR A 484 -9.31 20.73 7.71
#